data_d23b17a8e58de334e0d89b21e9887e24
#
_entry.id   d23b17a8e58de334e0d89b21e9887e24
#
_cell.length_a   1.000
_cell.length_b   1.000
_cell.length_c   1.000
_cell.angle_alpha   90.00
_cell.angle_beta   90.00
_cell.angle_gamma   90.00
#
_symmetry.space_group_name_H-M   'P 1'
#
loop_
_entity.id
_entity.type
_entity.pdbx_description
1 polymer ?
#
loop_
_entity_poly.entity_id
_entity_poly.type
_entity_poly.pdbx_seq_one_letter_code
_entity_poly.pdbx_strand_id
1 'polypeptide(L)'
;VVLTNEFIYKPFMEELGLKCNFVFQEKFGAGEPSEAMIQTMYDAIPYDSYDRVIAVGGGAIMDLCKLLGCKRPDTVHNLYFKRFPVVHEKDVIAIPTTCGTGSECTNISVAIVKDEKDGVLTGGETKLGLVSDDIIPNKVCLIPDLLRTLPYKPFACSAIDALVHATESFLSPHRKTITSELFSEKAMDMILKGFKLIDEKGQDARFEYMDQFVTASFYAGIAFLKAGCGPVHGMSFPLGGTYHVPHGESNYMLFLSLIHISEPTRLGM
;
A
#
# COMPACT_ATOMS: atom_id res chain seq x y z
N VAL A 1 13.73 6.15 -14.01
CA VAL A 1 13.68 4.73 -13.62
C VAL A 1 12.23 4.31 -13.48
N VAL A 2 11.90 3.12 -13.99
CA VAL A 2 10.58 2.47 -13.78
C VAL A 2 10.82 1.26 -12.90
N LEU A 3 10.28 1.27 -11.68
CA LEU A 3 10.28 0.10 -10.80
C LEU A 3 8.96 -0.65 -10.97
N THR A 4 9.06 -1.94 -11.23
CA THR A 4 7.90 -2.82 -11.49
C THR A 4 8.22 -4.26 -11.15
N ASN A 5 7.27 -5.15 -11.41
CA ASN A 5 7.44 -6.60 -11.35
C ASN A 5 7.49 -7.20 -12.76
N GLU A 6 8.23 -8.30 -12.95
CA GLU A 6 8.30 -8.97 -14.27
C GLU A 6 6.92 -9.42 -14.77
N PHE A 7 6.07 -9.89 -13.85
CA PHE A 7 4.71 -10.34 -14.19
C PHE A 7 3.74 -9.19 -14.56
N ILE A 8 4.11 -7.93 -14.28
CA ILE A 8 3.41 -6.74 -14.79
C ILE A 8 4.06 -6.24 -16.08
N TYR A 9 5.39 -6.23 -16.14
CA TYR A 9 6.12 -5.77 -17.32
C TYR A 9 5.80 -6.57 -18.57
N LYS A 10 5.88 -7.89 -18.50
CA LYS A 10 5.71 -8.78 -19.66
C LYS A 10 4.37 -8.62 -20.39
N PRO A 11 3.20 -8.66 -19.71
CA PRO A 11 1.91 -8.57 -20.41
C PRO A 11 1.51 -7.16 -20.82
N PHE A 12 2.08 -6.10 -20.21
CA PHE A 12 1.57 -4.74 -20.42
C PHE A 12 2.57 -3.74 -21.00
N MET A 13 3.88 -3.96 -20.84
CA MET A 13 4.88 -2.95 -21.16
C MET A 13 5.94 -3.43 -22.13
N GLU A 14 6.22 -4.73 -22.22
CA GLU A 14 7.32 -5.28 -23.04
C GLU A 14 7.16 -4.92 -24.52
N GLU A 15 5.96 -5.11 -25.06
CA GLU A 15 5.68 -4.84 -26.49
C GLU A 15 5.63 -3.34 -26.82
N LEU A 16 5.50 -2.46 -25.81
CA LEU A 16 5.45 -1.02 -26.04
C LEU A 16 6.80 -0.41 -26.42
N GLY A 17 7.89 -1.14 -26.22
CA GLY A 17 9.24 -0.67 -26.57
C GLY A 17 9.66 0.62 -25.88
N LEU A 18 9.19 0.87 -24.67
CA LEU A 18 9.44 2.10 -23.92
C LEU A 18 10.93 2.28 -23.63
N LYS A 19 11.47 3.44 -23.96
CA LYS A 19 12.88 3.79 -23.71
C LYS A 19 13.06 4.26 -22.25
N CYS A 20 12.98 3.32 -21.32
CA CYS A 20 13.11 3.55 -19.88
C CYS A 20 14.10 2.55 -19.27
N ASN A 21 14.69 2.92 -18.13
CA ASN A 21 15.44 1.98 -17.31
C ASN A 21 14.45 1.22 -16.42
N PHE A 22 14.13 0.00 -16.81
CA PHE A 22 13.28 -0.89 -16.00
C PHE A 22 14.10 -1.58 -14.92
N VAL A 23 13.59 -1.55 -13.72
CA VAL A 23 14.12 -2.23 -12.54
C VAL A 23 13.04 -3.15 -12.00
N PHE A 24 13.37 -4.42 -11.80
CA PHE A 24 12.44 -5.43 -11.33
C PHE A 24 12.67 -5.71 -9.85
N GLN A 25 11.61 -5.64 -9.04
CA GLN A 25 11.68 -5.89 -7.60
C GLN A 25 12.28 -7.26 -7.29
N GLU A 26 11.96 -8.26 -8.09
CA GLU A 26 12.40 -9.65 -7.90
C GLU A 26 13.92 -9.81 -7.82
N LYS A 27 14.67 -8.86 -8.38
CA LYS A 27 16.15 -8.84 -8.26
C LYS A 27 16.65 -8.53 -6.86
N PHE A 28 15.82 -7.92 -6.02
CA PHE A 28 16.17 -7.47 -4.67
C PHE A 28 15.48 -8.30 -3.59
N GLY A 29 14.44 -9.03 -3.95
CA GLY A 29 13.64 -9.85 -3.06
C GLY A 29 12.17 -9.90 -3.49
N ALA A 30 11.38 -10.72 -2.81
CA ALA A 30 9.96 -10.90 -3.07
C ALA A 30 9.12 -10.47 -1.87
N GLY A 31 7.86 -10.13 -2.10
CA GLY A 31 6.90 -9.81 -1.06
C GLY A 31 7.00 -8.37 -0.55
N GLU A 32 6.81 -8.19 0.75
CA GLU A 32 6.83 -6.88 1.39
C GLU A 32 8.25 -6.29 1.43
N PRO A 33 8.40 -4.95 1.36
CA PRO A 33 9.70 -4.32 1.49
C PRO A 33 10.40 -4.69 2.80
N SER A 34 11.70 -4.94 2.72
CA SER A 34 12.55 -5.13 3.89
C SER A 34 13.72 -4.15 3.88
N GLU A 35 14.30 -3.91 5.06
CA GLU A 35 15.50 -3.07 5.20
C GLU A 35 16.62 -3.54 4.25
N ALA A 36 16.85 -4.85 4.16
CA ALA A 36 17.86 -5.43 3.29
C ALA A 36 17.51 -5.23 1.79
N MET A 37 16.25 -5.40 1.40
CA MET A 37 15.78 -5.17 0.03
C MET A 37 16.00 -3.71 -0.37
N ILE A 38 15.61 -2.77 0.47
CA ILE A 38 15.74 -1.33 0.22
C ILE A 38 17.23 -0.95 0.09
N GLN A 39 18.07 -1.46 1.01
CA GLN A 39 19.51 -1.17 0.97
C GLN A 39 20.15 -1.71 -0.32
N THR A 40 19.88 -2.97 -0.68
CA THR A 40 20.40 -3.56 -1.92
C THR A 40 19.93 -2.81 -3.17
N MET A 41 18.69 -2.34 -3.16
CA MET A 41 18.15 -1.51 -4.25
C MET A 41 18.85 -0.15 -4.32
N TYR A 42 19.14 0.47 -3.19
CA TYR A 42 19.91 1.70 -3.12
C TYR A 42 21.33 1.54 -3.68
N ASP A 43 21.98 0.44 -3.38
CA ASP A 43 23.34 0.14 -3.84
C ASP A 43 23.38 -0.14 -5.35
N ALA A 44 22.32 -0.78 -5.87
CA ALA A 44 22.26 -1.17 -7.28
C ALA A 44 21.79 -0.04 -8.22
N ILE A 45 21.07 0.95 -7.73
CA ILE A 45 20.55 2.06 -8.53
C ILE A 45 21.28 3.35 -8.14
N PRO A 46 22.28 3.82 -8.91
CA PRO A 46 23.00 5.06 -8.57
C PRO A 46 22.05 6.25 -8.45
N TYR A 47 22.18 7.00 -7.37
CA TYR A 47 21.27 8.12 -7.06
C TYR A 47 21.18 9.17 -8.16
N ASP A 48 22.30 9.50 -8.79
CA ASP A 48 22.39 10.52 -9.84
C ASP A 48 22.05 9.98 -11.23
N SER A 49 21.64 8.71 -11.35
CA SER A 49 21.31 8.10 -12.65
C SER A 49 19.86 8.37 -13.10
N TYR A 50 19.06 9.04 -12.30
CA TYR A 50 17.66 9.33 -12.61
C TYR A 50 17.17 10.61 -11.91
N ASP A 51 16.23 11.30 -12.57
CA ASP A 51 15.53 12.49 -12.04
C ASP A 51 14.08 12.15 -11.64
N ARG A 52 13.57 11.00 -12.10
CA ARG A 52 12.19 10.60 -11.90
C ARG A 52 12.09 9.09 -11.65
N VAL A 53 11.20 8.72 -10.75
CA VAL A 53 10.82 7.34 -10.46
C VAL A 53 9.38 7.12 -10.87
N ILE A 54 9.11 6.05 -11.61
CA ILE A 54 7.77 5.63 -11.97
C ILE A 54 7.53 4.28 -11.31
N ALA A 55 6.55 4.23 -10.42
CA ALA A 55 6.10 3.03 -9.75
C ALA A 55 4.98 2.39 -10.57
N VAL A 56 5.15 1.17 -11.07
CA VAL A 56 4.10 0.40 -11.73
C VAL A 56 3.96 -0.94 -11.00
N GLY A 57 3.02 -1.05 -10.07
CA GLY A 57 2.92 -2.25 -9.24
C GLY A 57 1.94 -2.12 -8.07
N GLY A 58 1.99 -3.06 -7.15
CA GLY A 58 1.24 -3.02 -5.89
C GLY A 58 1.89 -2.17 -4.82
N GLY A 59 1.35 -2.23 -3.59
CA GLY A 59 1.81 -1.43 -2.46
C GLY A 59 3.32 -1.49 -2.19
N ALA A 60 3.94 -2.67 -2.31
CA ALA A 60 5.38 -2.82 -2.13
C ALA A 60 6.19 -1.97 -3.13
N ILE A 61 5.79 -1.99 -4.42
CA ILE A 61 6.43 -1.16 -5.45
C ILE A 61 6.23 0.32 -5.16
N MET A 62 5.01 0.72 -4.73
CA MET A 62 4.73 2.11 -4.36
C MET A 62 5.64 2.57 -3.21
N ASP A 63 5.73 1.78 -2.15
CA ASP A 63 6.53 2.10 -0.97
C ASP A 63 8.03 2.21 -1.29
N LEU A 64 8.57 1.29 -2.10
CA LEU A 64 9.96 1.35 -2.57
C LEU A 64 10.22 2.60 -3.42
N CYS A 65 9.30 2.95 -4.33
CA CYS A 65 9.45 4.13 -5.19
C CYS A 65 9.40 5.45 -4.42
N LYS A 66 8.56 5.55 -3.38
CA LYS A 66 8.55 6.70 -2.48
C LYS A 66 9.92 6.95 -1.88
N LEU A 67 10.61 5.90 -1.44
CA LEU A 67 11.95 5.99 -0.87
C LEU A 67 13.00 6.34 -1.92
N LEU A 68 12.87 5.85 -3.16
CA LEU A 68 13.74 6.25 -4.28
C LEU A 68 13.56 7.72 -4.65
N GLY A 69 12.41 8.32 -4.40
CA GLY A 69 12.14 9.74 -4.60
C GLY A 69 12.79 10.65 -3.57
N CYS A 70 13.26 10.09 -2.45
CA CYS A 70 13.82 10.85 -1.34
C CYS A 70 15.35 10.87 -1.36
N LYS A 71 15.92 11.85 -0.64
CA LYS A 71 17.34 11.89 -0.32
C LYS A 71 17.77 10.57 0.33
N ARG A 72 18.88 10.01 -0.15
CA ARG A 72 19.44 8.77 0.38
C ARG A 72 19.89 8.93 1.82
N PRO A 73 19.43 8.08 2.75
CA PRO A 73 19.95 8.05 4.11
C PRO A 73 21.34 7.40 4.15
N ASP A 74 22.02 7.57 5.26
CA ASP A 74 23.24 6.81 5.59
C ASP A 74 22.95 5.32 5.73
N THR A 75 21.83 4.97 6.38
CA THR A 75 21.28 3.63 6.46
C THR A 75 19.77 3.64 6.39
N VAL A 76 19.17 2.59 5.83
CA VAL A 76 17.70 2.40 5.81
C VAL A 76 17.16 2.31 7.24
N HIS A 77 17.91 1.68 8.14
CA HIS A 77 17.56 1.58 9.55
C HIS A 77 17.35 2.97 10.18
N ASN A 78 18.32 3.87 10.02
CA ASN A 78 18.22 5.22 10.56
C ASN A 78 17.06 6.03 9.97
N LEU A 79 16.68 5.77 8.72
CA LEU A 79 15.51 6.39 8.11
C LEU A 79 14.22 5.97 8.83
N TYR A 80 14.00 4.68 9.05
CA TYR A 80 12.78 4.16 9.71
C TYR A 80 12.73 4.50 11.21
N PHE A 81 13.88 4.60 11.88
CA PHE A 81 13.98 5.05 13.27
C PHE A 81 14.07 6.57 13.43
N LYS A 82 13.78 7.34 12.36
CA LYS A 82 13.71 8.81 12.35
C LYS A 82 15.00 9.52 12.80
N ARG A 83 16.15 8.90 12.55
CA ARG A 83 17.47 9.47 12.80
C ARG A 83 18.02 10.20 11.56
N PHE A 84 17.38 10.04 10.43
CA PHE A 84 17.69 10.70 9.18
C PHE A 84 16.44 11.43 8.68
N PRO A 85 16.54 12.69 8.22
CA PRO A 85 15.39 13.44 7.73
C PRO A 85 14.90 12.88 6.40
N VAL A 86 13.59 12.77 6.24
CA VAL A 86 12.97 12.50 4.96
C VAL A 86 12.95 13.81 4.17
N VAL A 87 13.48 13.81 2.97
CA VAL A 87 13.50 14.98 2.08
C VAL A 87 13.16 14.52 0.67
N HIS A 88 12.10 15.07 0.10
CA HIS A 88 11.70 14.79 -1.28
C HIS A 88 12.66 15.50 -2.25
N GLU A 89 13.26 14.77 -3.18
CA GLU A 89 14.22 15.35 -4.14
C GLU A 89 13.94 14.98 -5.60
N LYS A 90 13.15 13.91 -5.86
CA LYS A 90 12.92 13.42 -7.22
C LYS A 90 11.45 13.16 -7.45
N ASP A 91 10.96 13.45 -8.65
CA ASP A 91 9.58 13.20 -9.04
C ASP A 91 9.21 11.71 -8.88
N VAL A 92 8.11 11.43 -8.21
CA VAL A 92 7.51 10.09 -8.10
C VAL A 92 6.14 10.08 -8.79
N ILE A 93 5.99 9.17 -9.76
CA ILE A 93 4.71 8.91 -10.44
C ILE A 93 4.25 7.51 -10.04
N ALA A 94 3.07 7.40 -9.47
CA ALA A 94 2.51 6.16 -8.98
C ALA A 94 1.41 5.63 -9.91
N ILE A 95 1.53 4.38 -10.34
CA ILE A 95 0.58 3.67 -11.21
C ILE A 95 0.24 2.33 -10.55
N PRO A 96 -0.82 2.25 -9.73
CA PRO A 96 -1.15 1.04 -8.99
C PRO A 96 -1.66 -0.08 -9.91
N THR A 97 -1.29 -1.31 -9.59
CA THR A 97 -1.78 -2.54 -10.22
C THR A 97 -2.56 -3.43 -9.25
N THR A 98 -2.91 -2.87 -8.09
CA THR A 98 -3.81 -3.45 -7.08
C THR A 98 -4.82 -2.39 -6.65
N CYS A 99 -5.91 -2.79 -6.02
CA CYS A 99 -6.98 -1.89 -5.59
C CYS A 99 -7.19 -1.96 -4.06
N GLY A 100 -6.14 -1.72 -3.28
CA GLY A 100 -6.21 -1.93 -1.84
C GLY A 100 -5.48 -0.92 -0.99
N THR A 101 -4.16 -0.86 -1.11
CA THR A 101 -3.31 -0.14 -0.17
C THR A 101 -3.46 1.37 -0.20
N GLY A 102 -3.92 1.95 -1.34
CA GLY A 102 -3.94 3.40 -1.51
C GLY A 102 -2.55 4.05 -1.41
N SER A 103 -1.48 3.24 -1.47
CA SER A 103 -0.11 3.73 -1.27
C SER A 103 0.31 4.75 -2.32
N GLU A 104 -0.34 4.75 -3.47
CA GLU A 104 -0.13 5.75 -4.54
C GLU A 104 -0.43 7.19 -4.13
N CYS A 105 -1.21 7.40 -3.06
CA CYS A 105 -1.58 8.75 -2.59
C CYS A 105 -1.32 8.97 -1.09
N THR A 106 -0.63 8.06 -0.41
CA THR A 106 -0.41 8.16 1.03
C THR A 106 1.01 8.58 1.40
N ASN A 107 1.17 9.08 2.61
CA ASN A 107 2.42 9.56 3.20
C ASN A 107 3.12 8.49 4.07
N ILE A 108 2.86 7.21 3.80
CA ILE A 108 3.45 6.10 4.55
C ILE A 108 4.17 5.14 3.60
N SER A 109 5.33 4.66 4.03
CA SER A 109 6.05 3.54 3.42
C SER A 109 6.32 2.50 4.50
N VAL A 110 5.90 1.27 4.28
CA VAL A 110 5.99 0.19 5.26
C VAL A 110 7.10 -0.77 4.88
N ALA A 111 7.95 -1.14 5.86
CA ALA A 111 8.97 -2.15 5.67
C ALA A 111 9.18 -3.02 6.92
N ILE A 112 9.70 -4.20 6.68
CA ILE A 112 10.26 -5.08 7.72
C ILE A 112 11.68 -4.61 8.00
N VAL A 113 11.95 -4.18 9.21
CA VAL A 113 13.27 -3.68 9.65
C VAL A 113 13.76 -4.45 10.85
N LYS A 114 15.07 -4.43 11.08
CA LYS A 114 15.62 -5.00 12.30
C LYS A 114 15.02 -4.32 13.52
N ASP A 115 14.58 -5.11 14.49
CA ASP A 115 13.98 -4.59 15.71
C ASP A 115 15.03 -3.99 16.63
N GLU A 116 14.68 -2.85 17.24
CA GLU A 116 15.57 -2.12 18.14
C GLU A 116 14.80 -1.65 19.37
N LYS A 117 15.39 -1.85 20.54
CA LYS A 117 14.88 -1.35 21.81
C LYS A 117 15.98 -0.55 22.52
N ASP A 118 15.66 0.69 22.90
CA ASP A 118 16.57 1.60 23.61
C ASP A 118 17.93 1.80 22.90
N GLY A 119 17.96 1.81 21.57
CA GLY A 119 19.18 1.98 20.78
C GLY A 119 19.97 0.69 20.54
N VAL A 120 19.47 -0.48 20.98
CA VAL A 120 20.14 -1.78 20.86
C VAL A 120 19.29 -2.72 20.00
N LEU A 121 19.92 -3.33 18.97
CA LEU A 121 19.26 -4.32 18.14
C LEU A 121 18.91 -5.56 18.98
N THR A 122 17.64 -5.98 18.91
CA THR A 122 17.13 -7.14 19.67
C THR A 122 17.47 -8.49 19.01
N GLY A 123 17.91 -8.46 17.74
CA GLY A 123 18.12 -9.64 16.91
C GLY A 123 16.85 -10.16 16.23
N GLY A 124 15.70 -9.53 16.49
CA GLY A 124 14.42 -9.76 15.79
C GLY A 124 14.18 -8.80 14.65
N GLU A 125 13.01 -8.95 14.03
CA GLU A 125 12.49 -8.04 13.00
C GLU A 125 11.13 -7.50 13.43
N THR A 126 10.83 -6.29 12.99
CA THR A 126 9.54 -5.65 13.23
C THR A 126 9.05 -4.93 11.97
N LYS A 127 7.74 -4.75 11.86
CA LYS A 127 7.13 -4.02 10.74
C LYS A 127 6.89 -2.58 11.16
N LEU A 128 7.56 -1.63 10.49
CA LEU A 128 7.44 -0.21 10.77
C LEU A 128 6.90 0.55 9.57
N GLY A 129 6.12 1.60 9.85
CA GLY A 129 5.71 2.61 8.88
C GLY A 129 6.55 3.88 9.01
N LEU A 130 7.26 4.24 7.96
CA LEU A 130 7.84 5.57 7.81
C LEU A 130 6.73 6.53 7.36
N VAL A 131 6.41 7.51 8.18
CA VAL A 131 5.36 8.50 7.89
C VAL A 131 5.98 9.87 7.71
N SER A 132 5.83 10.44 6.52
CA SER A 132 6.25 11.81 6.17
C SER A 132 5.46 12.31 4.96
N ASP A 133 5.04 13.56 4.97
CA ASP A 133 4.40 14.16 3.78
C ASP A 133 5.38 14.29 2.59
N ASP A 134 6.68 14.26 2.84
CA ASP A 134 7.73 14.27 1.81
C ASP A 134 7.81 12.98 0.97
N ILE A 135 7.12 11.91 1.35
CA ILE A 135 7.08 10.69 0.52
C ILE A 135 5.80 10.56 -0.30
N ILE A 136 4.90 11.53 -0.26
CA ILE A 136 3.69 11.51 -1.09
C ILE A 136 4.09 11.60 -2.57
N PRO A 137 3.63 10.69 -3.44
CA PRO A 137 3.92 10.77 -4.87
C PRO A 137 3.43 12.07 -5.51
N ASN A 138 4.19 12.62 -6.45
CA ASN A 138 3.84 13.87 -7.14
C ASN A 138 2.63 13.71 -8.07
N LYS A 139 2.46 12.51 -8.65
CA LYS A 139 1.38 12.20 -9.60
C LYS A 139 0.89 10.78 -9.40
N VAL A 140 -0.41 10.61 -9.61
CA VAL A 140 -1.06 9.29 -9.64
C VAL A 140 -1.74 9.09 -11.00
N CYS A 141 -1.55 7.92 -11.59
CA CYS A 141 -2.26 7.47 -12.77
C CYS A 141 -3.03 6.19 -12.45
N LEU A 142 -4.35 6.24 -12.48
CA LEU A 142 -5.20 5.06 -12.31
C LEU A 142 -5.47 4.45 -13.69
N ILE A 143 -4.97 3.24 -13.92
CA ILE A 143 -5.11 2.50 -15.19
C ILE A 143 -5.73 1.14 -14.86
N PRO A 144 -7.06 1.00 -14.90
CA PRO A 144 -7.77 -0.22 -14.51
C PRO A 144 -7.34 -1.46 -15.31
N ASP A 145 -6.94 -1.28 -16.57
CA ASP A 145 -6.48 -2.38 -17.42
C ASP A 145 -5.25 -3.13 -16.88
N LEU A 146 -4.41 -2.47 -16.10
CA LEU A 146 -3.24 -3.11 -15.47
C LEU A 146 -3.61 -4.13 -14.38
N LEU A 147 -4.86 -4.14 -13.93
CA LEU A 147 -5.35 -5.11 -12.94
C LEU A 147 -6.00 -6.34 -13.59
N ARG A 148 -6.08 -6.42 -14.93
CA ARG A 148 -6.74 -7.54 -15.62
C ARG A 148 -6.07 -8.90 -15.37
N THR A 149 -4.77 -8.91 -15.08
CA THR A 149 -4.03 -10.14 -14.76
C THR A 149 -4.00 -10.47 -13.27
N LEU A 150 -4.58 -9.61 -12.43
CA LEU A 150 -4.60 -9.83 -10.98
C LEU A 150 -5.50 -11.03 -10.63
N PRO A 151 -4.98 -12.11 -10.00
CA PRO A 151 -5.79 -13.26 -9.62
C PRO A 151 -6.90 -12.87 -8.61
N TYR A 152 -7.97 -13.67 -8.55
CA TYR A 152 -9.13 -13.31 -7.73
C TYR A 152 -8.81 -13.17 -6.24
N LYS A 153 -8.04 -14.09 -5.63
CA LYS A 153 -7.71 -14.02 -4.20
C LYS A 153 -6.93 -12.73 -3.86
N PRO A 154 -5.82 -12.39 -4.53
CA PRO A 154 -5.14 -11.11 -4.33
C PRO A 154 -6.03 -9.89 -4.58
N PHE A 155 -6.89 -9.93 -5.60
CA PHE A 155 -7.86 -8.86 -5.85
C PHE A 155 -8.83 -8.69 -4.67
N ALA A 156 -9.46 -9.78 -4.21
CA ALA A 156 -10.43 -9.71 -3.12
C ALA A 156 -9.80 -9.23 -1.80
N CYS A 157 -8.63 -9.78 -1.44
CA CYS A 157 -7.88 -9.31 -0.27
C CYS A 157 -7.53 -7.83 -0.37
N SER A 158 -7.13 -7.39 -1.55
CA SER A 158 -6.80 -5.99 -1.83
C SER A 158 -8.04 -5.09 -1.69
N ALA A 159 -9.14 -5.43 -2.34
CA ALA A 159 -10.37 -4.64 -2.26
C ALA A 159 -10.96 -4.58 -0.82
N ILE A 160 -10.82 -5.65 -0.05
CA ILE A 160 -11.20 -5.66 1.36
C ILE A 160 -10.27 -4.78 2.19
N ASP A 161 -8.98 -4.76 1.88
CA ASP A 161 -8.03 -3.86 2.54
C ASP A 161 -8.43 -2.38 2.35
N ALA A 162 -8.80 -1.99 1.13
CA ALA A 162 -9.37 -0.66 0.87
C ALA A 162 -10.66 -0.40 1.66
N LEU A 163 -11.53 -1.40 1.80
CA LEU A 163 -12.75 -1.29 2.62
C LEU A 163 -12.40 -1.06 4.09
N VAL A 164 -11.40 -1.75 4.61
CA VAL A 164 -10.90 -1.57 5.98
C VAL A 164 -10.33 -0.16 6.16
N HIS A 165 -9.48 0.30 5.25
CA HIS A 165 -8.94 1.67 5.27
C HIS A 165 -10.06 2.71 5.33
N ALA A 166 -11.07 2.59 4.46
CA ALA A 166 -12.21 3.51 4.42
C ALA A 166 -13.01 3.47 5.73
N THR A 167 -13.29 2.26 6.24
CA THR A 167 -14.08 2.08 7.47
C THR A 167 -13.34 2.64 8.69
N GLU A 168 -12.06 2.32 8.87
CA GLU A 168 -11.28 2.82 9.99
C GLU A 168 -11.08 4.33 9.93
N SER A 169 -10.89 4.88 8.73
CA SER A 169 -10.82 6.33 8.53
C SER A 169 -12.12 7.03 8.87
N PHE A 170 -13.27 6.46 8.48
CA PHE A 170 -14.60 6.98 8.81
C PHE A 170 -14.87 6.96 10.32
N LEU A 171 -14.46 5.88 10.98
CA LEU A 171 -14.67 5.68 12.42
C LEU A 171 -13.61 6.37 13.28
N SER A 172 -12.58 6.97 12.71
CA SER A 172 -11.49 7.62 13.47
C SER A 172 -12.01 8.71 14.41
N PRO A 173 -11.86 8.56 15.75
CA PRO A 173 -12.55 9.46 16.69
C PRO A 173 -11.92 10.85 16.80
N HIS A 174 -10.63 10.99 16.46
CA HIS A 174 -9.87 12.21 16.72
C HIS A 174 -9.21 12.83 15.48
N ARG A 175 -9.13 12.09 14.37
CA ARG A 175 -8.40 12.52 13.18
C ARG A 175 -9.26 12.65 11.93
N LYS A 176 -10.52 12.20 11.97
CA LYS A 176 -11.41 12.33 10.83
C LYS A 176 -11.74 13.80 10.55
N THR A 177 -11.90 14.10 9.29
CA THR A 177 -12.30 15.41 8.78
C THR A 177 -13.50 15.23 7.85
N ILE A 178 -14.21 16.32 7.52
CA ILE A 178 -15.29 16.28 6.51
C ILE A 178 -14.79 15.65 5.19
N THR A 179 -13.56 15.98 4.78
CA THR A 179 -12.95 15.43 3.58
C THR A 179 -12.73 13.92 3.69
N SER A 180 -12.11 13.44 4.79
CA SER A 180 -11.89 12.01 4.98
C SER A 180 -13.19 11.23 5.07
N GLU A 181 -14.21 11.79 5.71
CA GLU A 181 -15.54 11.21 5.82
C GLU A 181 -16.20 11.03 4.45
N LEU A 182 -16.20 12.08 3.61
CA LEU A 182 -16.72 12.04 2.24
C LEU A 182 -16.06 10.94 1.39
N PHE A 183 -14.72 10.88 1.41
CA PHE A 183 -13.98 9.88 0.64
C PHE A 183 -14.16 8.47 1.18
N SER A 184 -14.25 8.30 2.51
CA SER A 184 -14.52 7.01 3.16
C SER A 184 -15.89 6.46 2.75
N GLU A 185 -16.95 7.26 2.88
CA GLU A 185 -18.31 6.85 2.50
C GLU A 185 -18.36 6.44 1.03
N LYS A 186 -17.76 7.26 0.16
CA LYS A 186 -17.76 6.95 -1.28
C LYS A 186 -16.99 5.70 -1.61
N ALA A 187 -15.83 5.49 -0.99
CA ALA A 187 -15.05 4.27 -1.17
C ALA A 187 -15.81 3.02 -0.70
N MET A 188 -16.40 3.05 0.48
CA MET A 188 -17.21 1.94 1.00
C MET A 188 -18.40 1.62 0.08
N ASP A 189 -19.16 2.62 -0.36
CA ASP A 189 -20.29 2.45 -1.28
C ASP A 189 -19.87 1.75 -2.59
N MET A 190 -18.76 2.22 -3.19
CA MET A 190 -18.23 1.65 -4.44
C MET A 190 -17.77 0.21 -4.25
N ILE A 191 -17.00 -0.10 -3.21
CA ILE A 191 -16.49 -1.45 -2.95
C ILE A 191 -17.62 -2.42 -2.68
N LEU A 192 -18.60 -2.04 -1.84
CA LEU A 192 -19.74 -2.90 -1.50
C LEU A 192 -20.63 -3.17 -2.72
N LYS A 193 -20.85 -2.19 -3.59
CA LYS A 193 -21.55 -2.37 -4.88
C LYS A 193 -20.80 -3.34 -5.79
N GLY A 194 -19.48 -3.22 -5.86
CA GLY A 194 -18.65 -4.14 -6.62
C GLY A 194 -18.71 -5.57 -6.10
N PHE A 195 -18.63 -5.77 -4.79
CA PHE A 195 -18.78 -7.11 -4.20
C PHE A 195 -20.18 -7.69 -4.39
N LYS A 196 -21.24 -6.88 -4.31
CA LYS A 196 -22.59 -7.30 -4.64
C LYS A 196 -22.71 -7.77 -6.10
N LEU A 197 -22.12 -7.05 -7.03
CA LEU A 197 -22.07 -7.44 -8.45
C LEU A 197 -21.35 -8.80 -8.63
N ILE A 198 -20.25 -9.01 -7.92
CA ILE A 198 -19.50 -10.27 -7.94
C ILE A 198 -20.34 -11.42 -7.36
N ASP A 199 -21.07 -11.19 -6.28
CA ASP A 199 -21.97 -12.18 -5.68
C ASP A 199 -23.10 -12.60 -6.63
N GLU A 200 -23.69 -11.64 -7.35
CA GLU A 200 -24.78 -11.88 -8.29
C GLU A 200 -24.34 -12.52 -9.62
N LYS A 201 -23.15 -12.17 -10.14
CA LYS A 201 -22.71 -12.54 -11.51
C LYS A 201 -21.47 -13.45 -11.55
N GLY A 202 -20.83 -13.71 -10.41
CA GLY A 202 -19.59 -14.46 -10.31
C GLY A 202 -18.32 -13.62 -10.37
N GLN A 203 -17.17 -14.25 -10.11
CA GLN A 203 -15.89 -13.58 -9.88
C GLN A 203 -15.41 -12.68 -11.02
N ASP A 204 -15.71 -13.03 -12.26
CA ASP A 204 -15.25 -12.29 -13.43
C ASP A 204 -16.01 -10.98 -13.67
N ALA A 205 -17.17 -10.80 -13.01
CA ALA A 205 -17.90 -9.54 -13.01
C ALA A 205 -17.06 -8.37 -12.44
N ARG A 206 -15.99 -8.67 -11.67
CA ARG A 206 -15.04 -7.66 -11.22
C ARG A 206 -14.45 -6.82 -12.37
N PHE A 207 -14.27 -7.41 -13.54
CA PHE A 207 -13.71 -6.73 -14.70
C PHE A 207 -14.66 -5.68 -15.32
N GLU A 208 -15.97 -5.85 -15.13
CA GLU A 208 -16.98 -4.85 -15.52
C GLU A 208 -16.94 -3.62 -14.58
N TYR A 209 -16.36 -3.74 -13.39
CA TYR A 209 -16.37 -2.74 -12.32
C TYR A 209 -14.96 -2.36 -11.82
N MET A 210 -13.92 -2.73 -12.56
CA MET A 210 -12.53 -2.58 -12.12
C MET A 210 -12.12 -1.11 -11.93
N ASP A 211 -12.59 -0.21 -12.78
CA ASP A 211 -12.39 1.23 -12.67
C ASP A 211 -12.91 1.79 -11.34
N GLN A 212 -14.06 1.26 -10.88
CA GLN A 212 -14.64 1.64 -9.59
C GLN A 212 -13.83 1.11 -8.41
N PHE A 213 -13.34 -0.14 -8.47
CA PHE A 213 -12.49 -0.70 -7.43
C PHE A 213 -11.18 0.07 -7.29
N VAL A 214 -10.52 0.41 -8.40
CA VAL A 214 -9.27 1.20 -8.38
C VAL A 214 -9.53 2.60 -7.84
N THR A 215 -10.61 3.25 -8.28
CA THR A 215 -10.99 4.58 -7.79
C THR A 215 -11.36 4.55 -6.30
N ALA A 216 -12.07 3.52 -5.86
CA ALA A 216 -12.43 3.35 -4.45
C ALA A 216 -11.21 3.16 -3.56
N SER A 217 -10.22 2.37 -4.00
CA SER A 217 -8.94 2.21 -3.32
C SER A 217 -8.21 3.56 -3.17
N PHE A 218 -8.15 4.34 -4.24
CA PHE A 218 -7.57 5.68 -4.21
C PHE A 218 -8.31 6.61 -3.24
N TYR A 219 -9.65 6.58 -3.20
CA TYR A 219 -10.44 7.36 -2.25
C TYR A 219 -10.21 6.91 -0.80
N ALA A 220 -10.12 5.59 -0.56
CA ALA A 220 -9.76 5.06 0.74
C ALA A 220 -8.37 5.54 1.18
N GLY A 221 -7.40 5.58 0.26
CA GLY A 221 -6.07 6.13 0.49
C GLY A 221 -6.08 7.61 0.89
N ILE A 222 -6.88 8.44 0.20
CA ILE A 222 -7.05 9.87 0.55
C ILE A 222 -7.66 10.02 1.96
N ALA A 223 -8.66 9.21 2.28
CA ALA A 223 -9.28 9.22 3.60
C ALA A 223 -8.28 8.82 4.69
N PHE A 224 -7.57 7.72 4.45
CA PHE A 224 -6.54 7.19 5.33
C PHE A 224 -5.38 8.17 5.57
N LEU A 225 -4.91 8.87 4.54
CA LEU A 225 -3.86 9.89 4.65
C LEU A 225 -4.16 10.91 5.76
N LYS A 226 -5.41 11.28 5.94
CA LYS A 226 -5.84 12.28 6.94
C LYS A 226 -6.25 11.65 8.27
N ALA A 227 -7.06 10.60 8.22
CA ALA A 227 -7.67 10.00 9.40
C ALA A 227 -6.81 8.91 10.06
N GLY A 228 -5.88 8.31 9.32
CA GLY A 228 -5.04 7.20 9.77
C GLY A 228 -5.79 5.88 9.81
N CYS A 229 -5.09 4.83 10.23
CA CYS A 229 -5.64 3.50 10.50
C CYS A 229 -6.14 3.38 11.94
N GLY A 230 -6.93 2.34 12.17
CA GLY A 230 -7.50 1.99 13.46
C GLY A 230 -6.99 0.62 13.99
N PRO A 231 -7.82 -0.04 14.82
CA PRO A 231 -7.42 -1.26 15.52
C PRO A 231 -7.20 -2.47 14.62
N VAL A 232 -7.87 -2.58 13.46
CA VAL A 232 -7.66 -3.68 12.51
C VAL A 232 -6.21 -3.69 12.05
N HIS A 233 -5.73 -2.57 11.54
CA HIS A 233 -4.34 -2.43 11.10
C HIS A 233 -3.36 -2.56 12.26
N GLY A 234 -3.67 -1.97 13.43
CA GLY A 234 -2.83 -2.09 14.63
C GLY A 234 -2.60 -3.55 15.06
N MET A 235 -3.62 -4.40 14.93
CA MET A 235 -3.52 -5.83 15.25
C MET A 235 -2.96 -6.69 14.10
N SER A 236 -3.11 -6.26 12.85
CA SER A 236 -2.60 -7.01 11.70
C SER A 236 -1.07 -6.91 11.54
N PHE A 237 -0.45 -5.84 12.00
CA PHE A 237 1.00 -5.64 11.88
C PHE A 237 1.84 -6.75 12.55
N PRO A 238 1.57 -7.16 13.80
CA PRO A 238 2.25 -8.30 14.42
C PRO A 238 2.07 -9.62 13.65
N LEU A 239 0.89 -9.85 13.05
CA LEU A 239 0.64 -11.04 12.24
C LEU A 239 1.50 -11.07 10.98
N GLY A 240 1.62 -9.93 10.31
CA GLY A 240 2.51 -9.78 9.15
C GLY A 240 3.99 -9.86 9.52
N GLY A 241 4.41 -9.15 10.57
CA GLY A 241 5.82 -9.08 10.99
C GLY A 241 6.36 -10.39 11.59
N THR A 242 5.55 -11.11 12.39
CA THR A 242 6.00 -12.30 13.10
C THR A 242 5.68 -13.60 12.34
N TYR A 243 4.49 -13.66 11.72
CA TYR A 243 3.98 -14.90 11.11
C TYR A 243 3.94 -14.84 9.58
N HIS A 244 4.37 -13.73 8.98
CA HIS A 244 4.41 -13.50 7.52
C HIS A 244 3.05 -13.72 6.82
N VAL A 245 1.95 -13.48 7.54
CA VAL A 245 0.61 -13.52 6.95
C VAL A 245 0.44 -12.32 6.01
N PRO A 246 -0.01 -12.52 4.77
CA PRO A 246 -0.23 -11.42 3.83
C PRO A 246 -1.15 -10.34 4.41
N HIS A 247 -0.80 -9.07 4.21
CA HIS A 247 -1.46 -7.92 4.85
C HIS A 247 -2.98 -7.89 4.66
N GLY A 248 -3.46 -8.02 3.42
CA GLY A 248 -4.89 -8.02 3.13
C GLY A 248 -5.64 -9.23 3.72
N GLU A 249 -4.97 -10.38 3.86
CA GLU A 249 -5.55 -11.57 4.50
C GLU A 249 -5.68 -11.38 6.03
N SER A 250 -4.65 -10.81 6.67
CA SER A 250 -4.69 -10.45 8.09
C SER A 250 -5.80 -9.44 8.39
N ASN A 251 -5.89 -8.39 7.58
CA ASN A 251 -6.91 -7.36 7.75
C ASN A 251 -8.32 -7.92 7.57
N TYR A 252 -8.56 -8.78 6.57
CA TYR A 252 -9.84 -9.44 6.37
C TYR A 252 -10.30 -10.23 7.60
N MET A 253 -9.43 -11.08 8.14
CA MET A 253 -9.75 -11.94 9.29
C MET A 253 -10.07 -11.10 10.54
N LEU A 254 -9.28 -10.08 10.80
CA LEU A 254 -9.46 -9.20 11.95
C LEU A 254 -10.68 -8.28 11.81
N PHE A 255 -10.95 -7.79 10.61
CA PHE A 255 -12.06 -6.88 10.34
C PHE A 255 -13.40 -7.50 10.71
N LEU A 256 -13.65 -8.73 10.28
CA LEU A 256 -14.88 -9.45 10.63
C LEU A 256 -15.01 -9.64 12.15
N SER A 257 -13.93 -10.01 12.83
CA SER A 257 -13.93 -10.19 14.28
C SER A 257 -14.22 -8.88 15.01
N LEU A 258 -13.61 -7.78 14.58
CA LEU A 258 -13.80 -6.47 15.22
C LEU A 258 -15.19 -5.88 15.00
N ILE A 259 -15.80 -6.08 13.83
CA ILE A 259 -17.19 -5.68 13.59
C ILE A 259 -18.10 -6.36 14.61
N HIS A 260 -17.95 -7.67 14.83
CA HIS A 260 -18.76 -8.40 15.81
C HIS A 260 -18.54 -7.98 17.26
N ILE A 261 -17.30 -7.62 17.63
CA ILE A 261 -16.98 -7.13 18.98
C ILE A 261 -17.52 -5.71 19.19
N SER A 262 -17.52 -4.89 18.15
CA SER A 262 -17.94 -3.48 18.20
C SER A 262 -19.45 -3.28 18.05
N GLU A 263 -20.18 -4.31 17.56
CA GLU A 263 -21.64 -4.23 17.56
C GLU A 263 -22.13 -4.12 19.00
N PRO A 264 -22.90 -3.06 19.34
CA PRO A 264 -23.53 -3.00 20.65
C PRO A 264 -24.44 -4.22 20.75
N THR A 265 -24.06 -5.17 21.57
CA THR A 265 -24.92 -6.29 21.94
C THR A 265 -26.22 -5.71 22.44
N ARG A 266 -27.26 -5.75 21.62
CA ARG A 266 -28.65 -5.53 22.04
C ARG A 266 -29.12 -6.70 22.93
N LEU A 267 -28.28 -7.11 23.88
CA LEU A 267 -28.59 -8.06 24.91
C LEU A 267 -28.86 -7.26 26.18
N GLY A 268 -30.11 -6.92 26.36
CA GLY A 268 -30.58 -6.42 27.65
C GLY A 268 -31.26 -5.04 27.64
N MET A 269 -32.25 -4.88 26.78
CA MET A 269 -33.38 -4.01 27.15
C MET A 269 -34.66 -4.83 27.15
#